data_16541466264e60cbc540d8efe89706bd
#
_entry.id   16541466264e60cbc540d8efe89706bd
#
_cell.length_a   1.000
_cell.length_b   1.000
_cell.length_c   1.000
_cell.angle_alpha   90.00
_cell.angle_beta   90.00
_cell.angle_gamma   90.00
#
_symmetry.space_group_name_H-M   'P 1'
#
loop_
_entity.id
_entity.type
_entity.pdbx_description
1 polymer ?
#
loop_
_entity_poly.entity_id
_entity_poly.type
_entity_poly.pdbx_seq_one_letter_code
_entity_poly.pdbx_strand_id
1 'polypeptide(L)'
;MSRGGPERWVRPLAPGERRLFIAVPLGEDARLTVARLMGGLGAPAEGGRSPDPAAPPAARLRWVRSANLHLTLRFLGATPAAALPALEGAIGRTAAGSAPFEARLAGAGAFPSPSRPRAVFLRMTDGAAALGALADGLAAELAAAGWPPGERPFEAHLTLARSDGVPGASQAVAALSAAADSLEAAWTVDRIVLFESLLGGGPARSVALHSAFLGERTLRDPAAAL
;
A
#
# COMPACT_ATOMS: atom_id res chain seq x y z
N MET A 1 11.84 22.45 14.86
CA MET A 1 11.82 20.97 14.66
C MET A 1 10.45 20.60 14.12
N SER A 2 10.31 20.55 12.80
CA SER A 2 9.05 20.33 12.11
C SER A 2 8.67 18.86 12.23
N ARG A 3 7.52 18.57 12.83
CA ARG A 3 6.96 17.23 12.95
C ARG A 3 6.41 16.82 11.57
N GLY A 4 7.22 16.12 10.77
CA GLY A 4 6.80 15.49 9.52
C GLY A 4 5.82 14.35 9.79
N GLY A 5 4.57 14.71 10.12
CA GLY A 5 3.49 13.78 10.39
C GLY A 5 2.59 13.58 9.16
N PRO A 6 1.46 12.86 9.32
CA PRO A 6 0.49 12.53 8.27
C PRO A 6 -0.10 13.72 7.52
N GLU A 7 0.23 14.95 7.88
CA GLU A 7 -0.26 16.19 7.28
C GLU A 7 0.10 16.35 5.79
N ARG A 8 1.23 15.79 5.33
CA ARG A 8 1.61 15.82 3.90
C ARG A 8 0.62 15.11 2.99
N TRP A 9 -0.14 14.15 3.53
CA TRP A 9 -1.14 13.40 2.78
C TRP A 9 -2.48 14.11 2.67
N VAL A 10 -2.74 15.10 3.52
CA VAL A 10 -4.05 15.70 3.70
C VAL A 10 -4.10 17.12 3.14
N ARG A 11 -2.95 17.73 2.77
CA ARG A 11 -3.01 19.05 2.18
C ARG A 11 -3.80 19.02 0.86
N PRO A 12 -4.59 20.04 0.57
CA PRO A 12 -5.22 20.20 -0.74
C PRO A 12 -4.16 20.16 -1.85
N LEU A 13 -4.50 19.57 -2.99
CA LEU A 13 -3.65 19.57 -4.17
C LEU A 13 -3.67 20.97 -4.81
N ALA A 14 -2.52 21.47 -5.22
CA ALA A 14 -2.43 22.62 -6.09
C ALA A 14 -2.84 22.23 -7.53
N PRO A 15 -3.23 23.18 -8.38
CA PRO A 15 -3.47 22.91 -9.79
C PRO A 15 -2.28 22.18 -10.43
N GLY A 16 -2.54 21.09 -11.15
CA GLY A 16 -1.52 20.26 -11.78
C GLY A 16 -0.78 19.28 -10.84
N GLU A 17 -1.16 19.19 -9.57
CA GLU A 17 -0.63 18.17 -8.65
C GLU A 17 -1.56 16.94 -8.58
N ARG A 18 -0.95 15.79 -8.32
CA ARG A 18 -1.61 14.51 -8.07
C ARG A 18 -1.14 13.93 -6.75
N ARG A 19 -1.97 13.16 -6.07
CA ARG A 19 -1.57 12.42 -4.87
C ARG A 19 -1.12 11.03 -5.25
N LEU A 20 0.21 10.83 -5.28
CA LEU A 20 0.82 9.64 -5.82
C LEU A 20 1.45 8.75 -4.74
N PHE A 21 1.48 7.45 -5.03
CA PHE A 21 2.23 6.45 -4.29
C PHE A 21 2.62 5.29 -5.21
N ILE A 22 3.67 4.57 -4.84
CA ILE A 22 4.17 3.41 -5.56
C ILE A 22 3.94 2.18 -4.69
N ALA A 23 3.43 1.11 -5.28
CA ALA A 23 3.03 -0.08 -4.54
C ALA A 23 3.10 -1.35 -5.40
N VAL A 24 3.03 -2.49 -4.73
CA VAL A 24 2.84 -3.81 -5.31
C VAL A 24 1.38 -4.21 -5.11
N PRO A 25 0.61 -4.55 -6.15
CA PRO A 25 -0.73 -5.10 -6.02
C PRO A 25 -0.70 -6.53 -5.49
N LEU A 26 -1.79 -6.97 -4.89
CA LEU A 26 -2.00 -8.39 -4.59
C LEU A 26 -2.42 -9.12 -5.87
N GLY A 27 -2.06 -10.41 -5.95
CA GLY A 27 -2.69 -11.33 -6.90
C GLY A 27 -4.19 -11.48 -6.59
N GLU A 28 -4.98 -11.81 -7.59
CA GLU A 28 -6.45 -11.82 -7.47
C GLU A 28 -6.94 -12.78 -6.38
N ASP A 29 -6.41 -14.00 -6.31
CA ASP A 29 -6.81 -15.01 -5.31
C ASP A 29 -6.44 -14.56 -3.88
N ALA A 30 -5.25 -14.00 -3.69
CA ALA A 30 -4.83 -13.44 -2.41
C ALA A 30 -5.73 -12.26 -2.02
N ARG A 31 -6.07 -11.38 -2.97
CA ARG A 31 -6.98 -10.25 -2.75
C ARG A 31 -8.37 -10.70 -2.31
N LEU A 32 -8.94 -11.72 -2.98
CA LEU A 32 -10.24 -12.30 -2.63
C LEU A 32 -10.20 -12.99 -1.26
N THR A 33 -9.12 -13.68 -0.93
CA THR A 33 -8.92 -14.32 0.36
C THR A 33 -8.87 -13.28 1.49
N VAL A 34 -8.12 -12.19 1.31
CA VAL A 34 -8.07 -11.09 2.28
C VAL A 34 -9.41 -10.37 2.36
N ALA A 35 -10.11 -10.18 1.25
CA ALA A 35 -11.45 -9.56 1.26
C ALA A 35 -12.47 -10.40 2.06
N ARG A 36 -12.42 -11.73 1.95
CA ARG A 36 -13.26 -12.64 2.77
C ARG A 36 -12.93 -12.51 4.26
N LEU A 37 -11.65 -12.50 4.62
CA LEU A 37 -11.21 -12.24 6.00
C LEU A 37 -11.80 -10.93 6.54
N MET A 38 -11.66 -9.84 5.78
CA MET A 38 -12.20 -8.53 6.14
C MET A 38 -13.73 -8.57 6.34
N GLY A 39 -14.45 -9.22 5.41
CA GLY A 39 -15.91 -9.40 5.49
C GLY A 39 -16.34 -10.18 6.74
N GLY A 40 -15.62 -11.24 7.12
CA GLY A 40 -15.83 -11.99 8.36
C GLY A 40 -15.66 -11.14 9.63
N LEU A 41 -14.90 -10.04 9.56
CA LEU A 41 -14.72 -9.07 10.64
C LEU A 41 -15.71 -7.90 10.56
N GLY A 42 -16.66 -7.94 9.62
CA GLY A 42 -17.69 -6.93 9.46
C GLY A 42 -17.25 -5.70 8.64
N ALA A 43 -16.17 -5.82 7.83
CA ALA A 43 -15.80 -4.77 6.90
C ALA A 43 -16.89 -4.57 5.85
N PRO A 44 -17.33 -3.34 5.57
CA PRO A 44 -18.22 -3.06 4.45
C PRO A 44 -17.55 -3.42 3.11
N ALA A 45 -18.31 -3.97 2.15
CA ALA A 45 -17.79 -4.41 0.86
C ALA A 45 -17.04 -3.30 0.10
N GLU A 46 -17.57 -2.06 0.17
CA GLU A 46 -16.97 -0.88 -0.46
C GLU A 46 -15.95 -0.14 0.43
N GLY A 47 -15.52 -0.78 1.53
CA GLY A 47 -14.68 -0.13 2.55
C GLY A 47 -15.44 0.88 3.40
N GLY A 48 -14.71 1.64 4.20
CA GLY A 48 -15.31 2.57 5.15
C GLY A 48 -15.60 1.92 6.49
N ARG A 49 -16.62 2.41 7.21
CA ARG A 49 -17.03 1.93 8.54
C ARG A 49 -18.45 1.41 8.51
N SER A 50 -18.78 0.50 9.42
CA SER A 50 -20.19 0.24 9.73
C SER A 50 -20.85 1.52 10.25
N PRO A 51 -22.01 1.90 9.74
CA PRO A 51 -22.80 3.02 10.27
C PRO A 51 -23.49 2.66 11.60
N ASP A 52 -23.58 1.37 11.94
CA ASP A 52 -24.24 0.90 13.15
C ASP A 52 -23.35 1.13 14.39
N PRO A 53 -23.80 1.98 15.36
CA PRO A 53 -23.06 2.22 16.59
C PRO A 53 -22.93 0.99 17.49
N ALA A 54 -23.83 0.00 17.34
CA ALA A 54 -23.79 -1.26 18.08
C ALA A 54 -22.90 -2.32 17.41
N ALA A 55 -22.38 -2.06 16.21
CA ALA A 55 -21.50 -2.98 15.50
C ALA A 55 -20.26 -3.32 16.34
N PRO A 56 -19.71 -4.54 16.19
CA PRO A 56 -18.46 -4.95 16.82
C PRO A 56 -17.32 -3.93 16.53
N PRO A 57 -16.34 -3.82 17.45
CA PRO A 57 -15.24 -2.86 17.30
C PRO A 57 -14.52 -2.95 15.95
N ALA A 58 -14.34 -4.15 15.42
CA ALA A 58 -13.72 -4.37 14.12
C ALA A 58 -14.51 -3.72 12.98
N ALA A 59 -15.84 -3.87 12.96
CA ALA A 59 -16.69 -3.27 11.92
C ALA A 59 -16.70 -1.73 11.95
N ARG A 60 -16.33 -1.11 13.08
CA ARG A 60 -16.23 0.35 13.24
C ARG A 60 -14.89 0.94 12.80
N LEU A 61 -13.90 0.10 12.47
CA LEU A 61 -12.68 0.57 11.84
C LEU A 61 -12.98 1.14 10.45
N ARG A 62 -12.15 2.07 9.98
CA ARG A 62 -12.22 2.55 8.61
C ARG A 62 -11.42 1.62 7.68
N TRP A 63 -12.14 0.65 7.13
CA TRP A 63 -11.59 -0.37 6.24
C TRP A 63 -11.19 0.20 4.88
N VAL A 64 -10.12 -0.33 4.33
CA VAL A 64 -9.72 -0.12 2.95
C VAL A 64 -10.70 -0.85 2.02
N ARG A 65 -10.97 -0.31 0.84
CA ARG A 65 -11.71 -1.05 -0.20
C ARG A 65 -10.89 -2.26 -0.65
N SER A 66 -11.53 -3.40 -0.85
CA SER A 66 -10.81 -4.62 -1.29
C SER A 66 -10.07 -4.41 -2.61
N ALA A 67 -10.62 -3.62 -3.53
CA ALA A 67 -9.98 -3.25 -4.80
C ALA A 67 -8.73 -2.37 -4.62
N ASN A 68 -8.54 -1.76 -3.45
CA ASN A 68 -7.38 -0.91 -3.15
C ASN A 68 -6.32 -1.62 -2.31
N LEU A 69 -6.43 -2.93 -2.09
CA LEU A 69 -5.44 -3.68 -1.31
C LEU A 69 -4.10 -3.71 -2.08
N HIS A 70 -3.03 -3.24 -1.42
CA HIS A 70 -1.68 -3.17 -1.98
C HIS A 70 -0.64 -3.08 -0.87
N LEU A 71 0.59 -3.49 -1.16
CA LEU A 71 1.74 -3.22 -0.29
C LEU A 71 2.46 -1.96 -0.79
N THR A 72 2.43 -0.92 0.02
CA THR A 72 3.04 0.37 -0.35
C THR A 72 4.55 0.30 -0.25
N LEU A 73 5.26 0.55 -1.35
CA LEU A 73 6.71 0.72 -1.36
C LEU A 73 7.11 2.15 -0.99
N ARG A 74 6.43 3.13 -1.59
CA ARG A 74 6.75 4.54 -1.38
C ARG A 74 5.53 5.42 -1.51
N PHE A 75 5.31 6.26 -0.52
CA PHE A 75 4.40 7.38 -0.62
C PHE A 75 5.13 8.61 -1.18
N LEU A 76 4.58 9.23 -2.21
CA LEU A 76 5.10 10.45 -2.84
C LEU A 76 4.32 11.70 -2.39
N GLY A 77 3.04 11.53 -2.07
CA GLY A 77 2.16 12.62 -1.67
C GLY A 77 1.75 13.50 -2.85
N ALA A 78 1.55 14.78 -2.59
CA ALA A 78 1.24 15.76 -3.62
C ALA A 78 2.48 15.96 -4.52
N THR A 79 2.34 15.58 -5.78
CA THR A 79 3.42 15.50 -6.77
C THR A 79 2.96 16.20 -8.05
N PRO A 80 3.76 17.13 -8.63
CA PRO A 80 3.44 17.75 -9.91
C PRO A 80 3.29 16.70 -11.02
N ALA A 81 2.30 16.85 -11.89
CA ALA A 81 2.08 15.93 -13.02
C ALA A 81 3.29 15.87 -13.97
N ALA A 82 4.06 16.96 -14.10
CA ALA A 82 5.29 17.01 -14.88
C ALA A 82 6.38 16.04 -14.40
N ALA A 83 6.27 15.53 -13.17
CA ALA A 83 7.19 14.55 -12.60
C ALA A 83 6.93 13.10 -13.03
N LEU A 84 5.78 12.82 -13.66
CA LEU A 84 5.39 11.45 -14.05
C LEU A 84 6.46 10.72 -14.87
N PRO A 85 7.06 11.30 -15.94
CA PRO A 85 8.07 10.57 -16.74
C PRO A 85 9.30 10.15 -15.91
N ALA A 86 9.75 10.98 -14.97
CA ALA A 86 10.88 10.64 -14.11
C ALA A 86 10.54 9.51 -13.13
N LEU A 87 9.31 9.50 -12.59
CA LEU A 87 8.81 8.42 -11.72
C LEU A 87 8.66 7.10 -12.49
N GLU A 88 8.09 7.13 -13.68
CA GLU A 88 7.94 5.97 -14.56
C GLU A 88 9.31 5.38 -14.91
N GLY A 89 10.29 6.22 -15.24
CA GLY A 89 11.67 5.80 -15.47
C GLY A 89 12.31 5.14 -14.26
N ALA A 90 12.15 5.69 -13.05
CA ALA A 90 12.66 5.10 -11.81
C ALA A 90 12.01 3.73 -11.52
N ILE A 91 10.69 3.63 -11.68
CA ILE A 91 9.94 2.37 -11.53
C ILE A 91 10.41 1.33 -12.54
N GLY A 92 10.57 1.71 -13.81
CA GLY A 92 11.04 0.81 -14.87
C GLY A 92 12.44 0.25 -14.60
N ARG A 93 13.40 1.10 -14.17
CA ARG A 93 14.75 0.64 -13.84
C ARG A 93 14.78 -0.28 -12.60
N THR A 94 14.00 0.05 -11.57
CA THR A 94 13.84 -0.82 -10.39
C THR A 94 13.27 -2.18 -10.80
N ALA A 95 12.22 -2.20 -11.59
CA ALA A 95 11.57 -3.43 -12.04
C ALA A 95 12.51 -4.29 -12.91
N ALA A 96 13.24 -3.68 -13.83
CA ALA A 96 14.19 -4.39 -14.70
C ALA A 96 15.36 -5.03 -13.94
N GLY A 97 15.74 -4.49 -12.79
CA GLY A 97 16.78 -5.00 -11.91
C GLY A 97 16.30 -6.02 -10.87
N SER A 98 15.01 -6.38 -10.87
CA SER A 98 14.39 -7.23 -9.83
C SER A 98 13.72 -8.44 -10.47
N ALA A 99 13.83 -9.62 -9.88
CA ALA A 99 13.10 -10.80 -10.34
C ALA A 99 11.72 -10.89 -9.64
N PRO A 100 10.70 -11.52 -10.28
CA PRO A 100 9.48 -11.91 -9.59
C PRO A 100 9.77 -12.83 -8.40
N PHE A 101 8.94 -12.74 -7.34
CA PHE A 101 9.13 -13.54 -6.14
C PHE A 101 7.78 -13.91 -5.49
N GLU A 102 7.79 -15.03 -4.75
CA GLU A 102 6.62 -15.47 -4.00
C GLU A 102 6.43 -14.62 -2.74
N ALA A 103 5.18 -14.30 -2.46
CA ALA A 103 4.72 -13.52 -1.32
C ALA A 103 3.63 -14.25 -0.56
N ARG A 104 3.66 -14.15 0.77
CA ARG A 104 2.63 -14.69 1.66
C ARG A 104 2.31 -13.70 2.76
N LEU A 105 1.03 -13.57 3.10
CA LEU A 105 0.56 -12.82 4.25
C LEU A 105 0.15 -13.79 5.36
N ALA A 106 0.63 -13.53 6.58
CA ALA A 106 0.19 -14.25 7.77
C ALA A 106 0.37 -13.38 9.01
N GLY A 107 -0.54 -13.58 9.98
CA GLY A 107 -0.54 -12.80 11.22
C GLY A 107 -0.92 -11.34 11.03
N ALA A 108 -1.29 -10.71 12.12
CA ALA A 108 -1.72 -9.33 12.12
C ALA A 108 -0.79 -8.42 12.93
N GLY A 109 -0.94 -7.12 12.73
CA GLY A 109 -0.22 -6.11 13.47
C GLY A 109 -0.94 -4.77 13.47
N ALA A 110 -0.37 -3.83 14.22
CA ALA A 110 -0.88 -2.47 14.23
C ALA A 110 0.24 -1.46 14.48
N PHE A 111 0.13 -0.30 13.81
CA PHE A 111 0.98 0.86 14.09
C PHE A 111 0.24 1.89 14.95
N PRO A 112 0.91 2.57 15.90
CA PRO A 112 2.28 2.30 16.37
C PRO A 112 2.38 1.04 17.23
N SER A 113 1.27 0.53 17.80
CA SER A 113 1.24 -0.70 18.59
C SER A 113 -0.19 -1.28 18.64
N PRO A 114 -0.35 -2.58 18.97
CA PRO A 114 -1.66 -3.20 19.15
C PRO A 114 -2.52 -2.57 20.28
N SER A 115 -1.89 -1.97 21.30
CA SER A 115 -2.60 -1.30 22.39
C SER A 115 -3.12 0.10 22.03
N ARG A 116 -2.49 0.75 21.03
CA ARG A 116 -2.89 2.07 20.53
C ARG A 116 -2.88 2.08 18.98
N PRO A 117 -3.69 1.24 18.34
CA PRO A 117 -3.63 1.09 16.91
C PRO A 117 -4.15 2.34 16.19
N ARG A 118 -3.43 2.80 15.17
CA ARG A 118 -3.89 3.81 14.21
C ARG A 118 -4.07 3.21 12.82
N ALA A 119 -3.23 2.23 12.47
CA ALA A 119 -3.38 1.40 11.28
C ALA A 119 -3.33 -0.06 11.70
N VAL A 120 -4.19 -0.87 11.11
CA VAL A 120 -4.28 -2.32 11.34
C VAL A 120 -3.92 -3.00 10.02
N PHE A 121 -3.06 -4.02 10.08
CA PHE A 121 -2.47 -4.61 8.89
C PHE A 121 -2.21 -6.11 9.03
N LEU A 122 -2.05 -6.79 7.91
CA LEU A 122 -1.45 -8.13 7.83
C LEU A 122 0.06 -8.00 7.59
N ARG A 123 0.84 -8.89 8.22
CA ARG A 123 2.29 -8.99 8.01
C ARG A 123 2.56 -9.80 6.75
N MET A 124 3.62 -9.44 6.07
CA MET A 124 4.20 -10.28 5.03
C MET A 124 5.24 -11.20 5.67
N THR A 125 5.10 -12.50 5.48
CA THR A 125 6.02 -13.54 6.00
C THR A 125 6.99 -13.99 4.93
N ASP A 126 6.49 -14.61 3.86
CA ASP A 126 7.35 -15.01 2.74
C ASP A 126 7.49 -13.83 1.78
N GLY A 127 8.66 -13.63 1.22
CA GLY A 127 8.98 -12.53 0.31
C GLY A 127 9.23 -11.18 0.98
N ALA A 128 9.15 -11.06 2.32
CA ALA A 128 9.35 -9.78 3.01
C ALA A 128 10.74 -9.18 2.74
N ALA A 129 11.79 -10.01 2.73
CA ALA A 129 13.15 -9.58 2.41
C ALA A 129 13.28 -9.12 0.94
N ALA A 130 12.65 -9.84 -0.01
CA ALA A 130 12.65 -9.47 -1.43
C ALA A 130 11.88 -8.16 -1.64
N LEU A 131 10.73 -7.97 -0.96
CA LEU A 131 9.99 -6.72 -1.00
C LEU A 131 10.78 -5.56 -0.39
N GLY A 132 11.56 -5.81 0.67
CA GLY A 132 12.48 -4.85 1.26
C GLY A 132 13.56 -4.41 0.26
N ALA A 133 14.22 -5.36 -0.39
CA ALA A 133 15.23 -5.08 -1.41
C ALA A 133 14.64 -4.31 -2.60
N LEU A 134 13.41 -4.64 -3.01
CA LEU A 134 12.67 -3.89 -4.04
C LEU A 134 12.40 -2.44 -3.61
N ALA A 135 12.01 -2.23 -2.36
CA ALA A 135 11.78 -0.90 -1.80
C ALA A 135 13.07 -0.06 -1.71
N ASP A 136 14.18 -0.69 -1.32
CA ASP A 136 15.50 -0.04 -1.25
C ASP A 136 16.02 0.33 -2.65
N GLY A 137 15.89 -0.57 -3.63
CA GLY A 137 16.22 -0.29 -5.03
C GLY A 137 15.40 0.87 -5.58
N LEU A 138 14.08 0.86 -5.33
CA LEU A 138 13.19 1.96 -5.70
C LEU A 138 13.60 3.28 -5.04
N ALA A 139 13.98 3.25 -3.75
CA ALA A 139 14.40 4.43 -3.03
C ALA A 139 15.68 5.05 -3.63
N ALA A 140 16.63 4.21 -4.06
CA ALA A 140 17.86 4.64 -4.74
C ALA A 140 17.56 5.32 -6.09
N GLU A 141 16.70 4.70 -6.91
CA GLU A 141 16.29 5.24 -8.21
C GLU A 141 15.50 6.55 -8.08
N LEU A 142 14.63 6.64 -7.06
CA LEU A 142 13.90 7.87 -6.75
C LEU A 142 14.84 8.97 -6.25
N ALA A 143 15.84 8.64 -5.44
CA ALA A 143 16.84 9.61 -4.97
C ALA A 143 17.66 10.17 -6.15
N ALA A 144 18.08 9.33 -7.09
CA ALA A 144 18.73 9.74 -8.33
C ALA A 144 17.85 10.67 -9.20
N ALA A 145 16.52 10.50 -9.11
CA ALA A 145 15.53 11.35 -9.78
C ALA A 145 15.11 12.60 -8.97
N GLY A 146 15.77 12.88 -7.84
CA GLY A 146 15.55 14.08 -7.03
C GLY A 146 14.51 13.94 -5.91
N TRP A 147 13.99 12.72 -5.63
CA TRP A 147 13.10 12.49 -4.48
C TRP A 147 13.90 12.16 -3.23
N PRO A 148 13.65 12.86 -2.10
CA PRO A 148 14.36 12.56 -0.86
C PRO A 148 14.03 11.15 -0.37
N PRO A 149 14.90 10.51 0.43
CA PRO A 149 14.62 9.21 1.04
C PRO A 149 13.38 9.26 1.93
N GLY A 150 12.80 8.10 2.24
CA GLY A 150 11.69 7.97 3.18
C GLY A 150 12.10 8.33 4.60
N GLU A 151 11.17 8.89 5.36
CA GLU A 151 11.42 9.30 6.76
C GLU A 151 11.53 8.10 7.71
N ARG A 152 11.12 6.91 7.31
CA ARG A 152 11.09 5.70 8.13
C ARG A 152 11.62 4.51 7.35
N PRO A 153 12.22 3.53 8.05
CA PRO A 153 12.55 2.25 7.46
C PRO A 153 11.31 1.60 6.84
N PHE A 154 11.52 0.88 5.75
CA PHE A 154 10.47 0.11 5.10
C PHE A 154 10.08 -1.08 5.98
N GLU A 155 8.78 -1.32 6.11
CA GLU A 155 8.22 -2.51 6.76
C GLU A 155 7.17 -3.13 5.83
N ALA A 156 7.35 -4.40 5.47
CA ALA A 156 6.47 -5.12 4.57
C ALA A 156 5.14 -5.45 5.25
N HIS A 157 4.07 -4.73 4.89
CA HIS A 157 2.75 -4.91 5.48
C HIS A 157 1.62 -4.53 4.51
N LEU A 158 0.48 -5.18 4.67
CA LEU A 158 -0.76 -4.87 3.97
C LEU A 158 -1.72 -4.14 4.92
N THR A 159 -1.89 -2.84 4.75
CA THR A 159 -2.87 -2.09 5.55
C THR A 159 -4.29 -2.49 5.19
N LEU A 160 -5.08 -2.91 6.20
CA LEU A 160 -6.49 -3.28 6.05
C LEU A 160 -7.45 -2.19 6.51
N ALA A 161 -7.11 -1.51 7.60
CA ALA A 161 -7.99 -0.50 8.19
C ALA A 161 -7.23 0.56 8.99
N ARG A 162 -7.92 1.66 9.27
CA ARG A 162 -7.48 2.71 10.22
C ARG A 162 -8.46 2.84 11.36
N SER A 163 -7.95 3.02 12.58
CA SER A 163 -8.83 3.12 13.76
C SER A 163 -9.41 4.51 13.94
N ASP A 164 -8.69 5.56 13.57
CA ASP A 164 -9.07 6.96 13.78
C ASP A 164 -9.56 7.25 15.21
N GLY A 165 -9.00 6.55 16.21
CA GLY A 165 -9.36 6.71 17.62
C GLY A 165 -10.65 6.01 18.06
N VAL A 166 -11.19 5.11 17.25
CA VAL A 166 -12.41 4.34 17.62
C VAL A 166 -12.18 3.53 18.91
N PRO A 167 -13.08 3.62 19.92
CA PRO A 167 -13.05 2.77 21.09
C PRO A 167 -13.10 1.28 20.70
N GLY A 168 -12.29 0.44 21.37
CA GLY A 168 -12.22 -0.99 21.08
C GLY A 168 -11.31 -1.37 19.90
N ALA A 169 -10.53 -0.44 19.38
CA ALA A 169 -9.63 -0.72 18.26
C ALA A 169 -8.57 -1.81 18.58
N SER A 170 -8.12 -1.92 19.83
CA SER A 170 -7.23 -3.00 20.29
C SER A 170 -7.91 -4.37 20.25
N GLN A 171 -9.19 -4.44 20.58
CA GLN A 171 -9.99 -5.68 20.44
C GLN A 171 -10.16 -6.07 18.97
N ALA A 172 -10.30 -5.09 18.07
CA ALA A 172 -10.33 -5.34 16.64
C ALA A 172 -9.00 -5.93 16.12
N VAL A 173 -7.86 -5.48 16.66
CA VAL A 173 -6.54 -6.07 16.34
C VAL A 173 -6.47 -7.52 16.81
N ALA A 174 -6.94 -7.82 18.02
CA ALA A 174 -6.97 -9.19 18.55
C ALA A 174 -7.86 -10.10 17.70
N ALA A 175 -9.06 -9.64 17.30
CA ALA A 175 -9.96 -10.37 16.42
C ALA A 175 -9.32 -10.64 15.04
N LEU A 176 -8.63 -9.64 14.48
CA LEU A 176 -7.89 -9.81 13.23
C LEU A 176 -6.74 -10.82 13.39
N SER A 177 -6.00 -10.77 14.49
CA SER A 177 -4.91 -11.72 14.74
C SER A 177 -5.43 -13.15 14.76
N ALA A 178 -6.48 -13.43 15.51
CA ALA A 178 -7.10 -14.76 15.58
C ALA A 178 -7.61 -15.23 14.20
N ALA A 179 -8.23 -14.34 13.41
CA ALA A 179 -8.70 -14.66 12.08
C ALA A 179 -7.56 -14.86 11.06
N ALA A 180 -6.42 -14.20 11.27
CA ALA A 180 -5.26 -14.29 10.38
C ALA A 180 -4.35 -15.50 10.65
N ASP A 181 -4.55 -16.22 11.76
CA ASP A 181 -3.74 -17.41 12.10
C ASP A 181 -3.92 -18.56 11.09
N SER A 182 -5.07 -18.64 10.42
CA SER A 182 -5.37 -19.62 9.37
C SER A 182 -5.43 -19.01 7.97
N LEU A 183 -4.89 -17.80 7.78
CA LEU A 183 -4.92 -17.12 6.50
C LEU A 183 -3.93 -17.75 5.52
N GLU A 184 -4.44 -18.19 4.38
CA GLU A 184 -3.63 -18.65 3.24
C GLU A 184 -3.76 -17.67 2.08
N ALA A 185 -3.00 -16.59 2.12
CA ALA A 185 -2.95 -15.59 1.06
C ALA A 185 -1.52 -15.51 0.51
N ALA A 186 -1.30 -16.22 -0.59
CA ALA A 186 -0.01 -16.25 -1.29
C ALA A 186 -0.19 -15.87 -2.76
N TRP A 187 0.82 -15.23 -3.34
CA TRP A 187 0.84 -14.87 -4.77
C TRP A 187 2.26 -14.56 -5.21
N THR A 188 2.48 -14.55 -6.52
CA THR A 188 3.73 -14.05 -7.11
C THR A 188 3.67 -12.53 -7.24
N VAL A 189 4.64 -11.83 -6.67
CA VAL A 189 4.87 -10.40 -6.94
C VAL A 189 5.58 -10.31 -8.27
N ASP A 190 4.91 -9.76 -9.27
CA ASP A 190 5.37 -9.69 -10.66
C ASP A 190 5.57 -8.27 -11.18
N ARG A 191 5.11 -7.23 -10.46
CA ARG A 191 5.15 -5.85 -10.95
C ARG A 191 5.12 -4.79 -9.84
N ILE A 192 5.58 -3.60 -10.21
CA ILE A 192 5.45 -2.36 -9.44
C ILE A 192 4.44 -1.47 -10.16
N VAL A 193 3.61 -0.77 -9.41
CA VAL A 193 2.57 0.12 -9.97
C VAL A 193 2.65 1.50 -9.32
N LEU A 194 2.60 2.54 -10.15
CA LEU A 194 2.37 3.93 -9.75
C LEU A 194 0.87 4.15 -9.66
N PHE A 195 0.39 4.57 -8.51
CA PHE A 195 -1.02 4.85 -8.26
C PHE A 195 -1.26 6.32 -7.96
N GLU A 196 -2.41 6.81 -8.42
CA GLU A 196 -3.01 8.04 -7.93
C GLU A 196 -4.09 7.72 -6.88
N SER A 197 -4.05 8.42 -5.76
CA SER A 197 -5.08 8.35 -4.72
C SER A 197 -6.10 9.46 -4.91
N LEU A 198 -7.31 9.09 -5.31
CA LEU A 198 -8.45 10.00 -5.44
C LEU A 198 -9.21 10.05 -4.12
N LEU A 199 -9.24 11.22 -3.50
CA LEU A 199 -10.02 11.50 -2.29
C LEU A 199 -11.33 12.18 -2.68
N GLY A 200 -12.42 11.72 -2.10
CA GLY A 200 -13.77 12.25 -2.32
C GLY A 200 -14.64 12.04 -1.08
N GLY A 201 -15.96 12.14 -1.21
CA GLY A 201 -16.94 11.97 -0.12
C GLY A 201 -17.07 10.54 0.45
N GLY A 202 -16.12 9.66 0.17
CA GLY A 202 -16.12 8.24 0.63
C GLY A 202 -14.70 7.68 0.81
N PRO A 203 -14.56 6.35 0.92
CA PRO A 203 -13.26 5.71 0.95
C PRO A 203 -12.42 6.07 -0.28
N ALA A 204 -11.12 6.33 -0.08
CA ALA A 204 -10.20 6.66 -1.17
C ALA A 204 -10.26 5.61 -2.28
N ARG A 205 -10.07 6.05 -3.53
CA ARG A 205 -9.93 5.17 -4.69
C ARG A 205 -8.51 5.28 -5.22
N SER A 206 -7.90 4.14 -5.54
CA SER A 206 -6.58 4.08 -6.17
C SER A 206 -6.76 3.81 -7.67
N VAL A 207 -6.12 4.63 -8.49
CA VAL A 207 -6.12 4.49 -9.96
C VAL A 207 -4.69 4.23 -10.40
N ALA A 208 -4.45 3.12 -11.10
CA ALA A 208 -3.15 2.82 -11.68
C ALA A 208 -2.84 3.78 -12.84
N LEU A 209 -1.67 4.40 -12.80
CA LEU A 209 -1.19 5.29 -13.85
C LEU A 209 -0.12 4.63 -14.72
N HIS A 210 0.77 3.83 -14.10
CA HIS A 210 1.87 3.15 -14.78
C HIS A 210 2.17 1.84 -14.08
N SER A 211 2.59 0.82 -14.86
CA SER A 211 3.00 -0.50 -14.35
C SER A 211 4.29 -0.94 -15.03
N ALA A 212 5.22 -1.53 -14.27
CA ALA A 212 6.43 -2.16 -14.80
C ALA A 212 6.56 -3.57 -14.23
N PHE A 213 6.71 -4.57 -15.10
CA PHE A 213 6.90 -5.97 -14.71
C PHE A 213 8.33 -6.23 -14.26
N LEU A 214 8.49 -7.05 -13.22
CA LEU A 214 9.80 -7.43 -12.68
C LEU A 214 10.52 -8.35 -13.67
N GLY A 215 11.82 -8.12 -13.86
CA GLY A 215 12.66 -8.90 -14.78
C GLY A 215 12.50 -8.53 -16.26
N GLU A 216 11.51 -7.74 -16.63
CA GLU A 216 11.38 -7.25 -18.00
C GLU A 216 12.31 -6.07 -18.24
N ARG A 217 13.32 -6.28 -19.10
CA ARG A 217 14.09 -5.16 -19.66
C ARG A 217 13.17 -4.38 -20.58
N THR A 218 12.87 -3.14 -20.25
CA THR A 218 12.29 -2.21 -21.22
C THR A 218 13.26 -2.15 -22.39
N LEU A 219 12.90 -2.77 -23.52
CA LEU A 219 13.64 -2.60 -24.76
C LEU A 219 13.61 -1.10 -25.04
N ARG A 220 14.73 -0.42 -24.91
CA ARG A 220 14.90 0.93 -25.44
C ARG A 220 14.56 0.82 -26.92
N ASP A 221 13.60 1.59 -27.36
CA ASP A 221 13.31 1.77 -28.78
C ASP A 221 14.64 2.13 -29.50
N PRO A 222 15.17 1.28 -30.40
CA PRO A 222 16.43 1.58 -31.06
C PRO A 222 16.32 2.75 -32.05
N ALA A 223 15.13 3.35 -32.21
CA ALA A 223 14.88 4.46 -33.11
C ALA A 223 15.26 5.85 -32.55
N ALA A 224 15.73 5.97 -31.28
CA ALA A 224 16.13 7.25 -30.72
C ALA A 224 17.65 7.55 -30.80
N ALA A 225 18.39 6.80 -31.63
CA ALA A 225 19.82 6.97 -31.88
C ALA A 225 20.12 7.11 -33.38
N LEU A 226 19.58 8.17 -34.00
CA LEU A 226 20.07 8.71 -35.29
C LEU A 226 19.98 10.24 -35.28
#